data_5cea327a37e658ead4aa4c0df6d68976
#
_entry.id   5cea327a37e658ead4aa4c0df6d68976
#
_cell.length_a   1.000
_cell.length_b   1.000
_cell.length_c   1.000
_cell.angle_alpha   90.00
_cell.angle_beta   90.00
_cell.angle_gamma   90.00
#
_symmetry.space_group_name_H-M   'P 1'
#
loop_
_entity.id
_entity.type
_entity.pdbx_description
1 polymer ?
#
loop_
_entity_poly.entity_id
_entity_poly.type
_entity_poly.pdbx_seq_one_letter_code
_entity_poly.pdbx_strand_id
1 'polypeptide(L)'
;PAQIQRWTTGDYAARRRSIASDFGFYAIMERRGYRRTDTDRCLADDKMATRLTENTQKSYARYNLSGTPSFAINGVTLAGTHSWSALEPQLKARLVSK
;
A
#
# COMPACT_ATOMS: atom_id res chain seq x y z
N PRO A 1 -5.30 23.26 5.65
CA PRO A 1 -4.04 23.22 6.40
C PRO A 1 -2.82 23.05 5.50
N ALA A 2 -1.69 23.61 5.94
CA ALA A 2 -0.43 23.61 5.17
C ALA A 2 0.05 22.22 4.78
N GLN A 3 -0.21 21.22 5.62
CA GLN A 3 0.18 19.83 5.37
C GLN A 3 -0.52 19.28 4.11
N ILE A 4 -1.82 19.41 4.03
CA ILE A 4 -2.58 18.95 2.85
C ILE A 4 -2.10 19.66 1.59
N GLN A 5 -1.80 20.97 1.70
CA GLN A 5 -1.28 21.71 0.57
C GLN A 5 0.04 21.13 0.05
N ARG A 6 0.98 20.78 0.94
CA ARG A 6 2.24 20.16 0.55
C ARG A 6 2.05 18.81 -0.14
N TRP A 7 1.01 18.07 0.24
CA TRP A 7 0.74 16.74 -0.31
C TRP A 7 0.03 16.77 -1.65
N THR A 8 -0.57 17.91 -2.02
CA THR A 8 -1.43 18.03 -3.20
C THR A 8 -0.93 19.02 -4.24
N THR A 9 0.19 19.73 -3.98
CA THR A 9 0.74 20.70 -4.91
C THR A 9 2.17 20.31 -5.32
N GLY A 10 2.60 20.80 -6.47
CA GLY A 10 3.89 20.48 -7.05
C GLY A 10 3.87 19.19 -7.86
N ASP A 11 5.04 18.73 -8.30
CA ASP A 11 5.15 17.47 -9.03
C ASP A 11 4.92 16.27 -8.10
N TYR A 12 4.63 15.11 -8.66
CA TYR A 12 4.32 13.92 -7.88
C TYR A 12 5.48 13.45 -7.01
N ALA A 13 6.71 13.58 -7.48
CA ALA A 13 7.89 13.23 -6.68
C ALA A 13 8.00 14.10 -5.43
N ALA A 14 7.77 15.42 -5.57
CA ALA A 14 7.77 16.35 -4.44
C ALA A 14 6.66 16.01 -3.44
N ARG A 15 5.48 15.65 -3.92
CA ARG A 15 4.36 15.23 -3.05
C ARG A 15 4.72 13.98 -2.26
N ARG A 16 5.28 12.97 -2.90
CA ARG A 16 5.69 11.73 -2.24
C ARG A 16 6.74 11.99 -1.18
N ARG A 17 7.73 12.86 -1.46
CA ARG A 17 8.76 13.22 -0.48
C ARG A 17 8.16 13.95 0.73
N SER A 18 7.22 14.85 0.50
CA SER A 18 6.53 15.56 1.59
C SER A 18 5.77 14.60 2.50
N ILE A 19 5.04 13.67 1.92
CA ILE A 19 4.29 12.65 2.68
C ILE A 19 5.26 11.77 3.47
N ALA A 20 6.31 11.28 2.83
CA ALA A 20 7.32 10.43 3.48
C ALA A 20 8.00 11.15 4.65
N SER A 21 8.31 12.43 4.49
CA SER A 21 8.90 13.24 5.55
C SER A 21 7.93 13.42 6.72
N ASP A 22 6.70 13.80 6.44
CA ASP A 22 5.70 14.07 7.46
C ASP A 22 5.35 12.83 8.31
N PHE A 23 5.41 11.64 7.71
CA PHE A 23 5.16 10.38 8.42
C PHE A 23 6.42 9.70 8.97
N GLY A 24 7.59 10.33 8.85
CA GLY A 24 8.84 9.79 9.41
C GLY A 24 9.38 8.57 8.68
N PHE A 25 9.01 8.37 7.42
CA PHE A 25 9.44 7.20 6.63
C PHE A 25 10.94 7.19 6.38
N TYR A 26 11.58 8.36 6.26
CA TYR A 26 13.03 8.44 6.08
C TYR A 26 13.79 7.82 7.25
N ALA A 27 13.38 8.15 8.47
CA ALA A 27 14.00 7.59 9.67
C ALA A 27 13.82 6.07 9.75
N ILE A 28 12.67 5.56 9.37
CA ILE A 28 12.40 4.12 9.32
C ILE A 28 13.35 3.42 8.34
N MET A 29 13.52 3.99 7.16
CA MET A 29 14.39 3.42 6.13
C MET A 29 15.87 3.49 6.52
N GLU A 30 16.30 4.59 7.15
CA GLU A 30 17.68 4.73 7.63
C GLU A 30 18.00 3.69 8.71
N ARG A 31 17.07 3.41 9.61
CA ARG A 31 17.24 2.33 10.60
C ARG A 31 17.37 0.95 9.96
N ARG A 32 16.85 0.78 8.75
CA ARG A 32 16.96 -0.47 7.98
C ARG A 32 18.18 -0.51 7.07
N GLY A 33 19.05 0.49 7.15
CA GLY A 33 20.32 0.52 6.41
C GLY A 33 20.25 1.25 5.07
N TYR A 34 19.14 1.87 4.71
CA TYR A 34 19.03 2.66 3.48
C TYR A 34 19.47 4.10 3.72
N ARG A 35 20.18 4.67 2.75
CA ARG A 35 20.58 6.09 2.81
C ARG A 35 19.39 6.95 2.37
N ARG A 36 19.37 8.20 2.84
CA ARG A 36 18.34 9.17 2.44
C ARG A 36 18.31 9.37 0.93
N THR A 37 19.46 9.38 0.26
CA THR A 37 19.57 9.52 -1.19
C THR A 37 18.90 8.36 -1.92
N ASP A 38 18.99 7.14 -1.39
CA ASP A 38 18.35 5.97 -1.98
C ASP A 38 16.82 6.05 -1.83
N THR A 39 16.34 6.48 -0.67
CA THR A 39 14.91 6.69 -0.43
C THR A 39 14.36 7.79 -1.34
N ASP A 40 15.06 8.91 -1.48
CA ASP A 40 14.67 10.00 -2.39
C ASP A 40 14.58 9.52 -3.84
N ARG A 41 15.54 8.71 -4.28
CA ARG A 41 15.53 8.15 -5.64
C ARG A 41 14.32 7.25 -5.86
N CYS A 42 14.00 6.43 -4.89
CA CYS A 42 12.81 5.58 -4.94
C CYS A 42 11.52 6.41 -5.05
N LEU A 43 11.39 7.43 -4.20
CA LEU A 43 10.21 8.29 -4.18
C LEU A 43 10.06 9.13 -5.47
N ALA A 44 11.17 9.40 -6.17
CA ALA A 44 11.17 10.13 -7.43
C ALA A 44 10.86 9.26 -8.65
N ASP A 45 10.74 7.95 -8.48
CA ASP A 45 10.52 7.01 -9.59
C ASP A 45 9.04 7.01 -10.01
N ASP A 46 8.71 7.87 -10.97
CA ASP A 46 7.34 8.00 -11.49
C ASP A 46 6.87 6.75 -12.23
N LYS A 47 7.79 6.01 -12.88
CA LYS A 47 7.44 4.76 -13.57
C LYS A 47 7.01 3.69 -12.57
N MET A 48 7.71 3.59 -11.46
CA MET A 48 7.33 2.66 -10.39
C MET A 48 5.98 3.04 -9.80
N ALA A 49 5.75 4.33 -9.53
CA ALA A 49 4.48 4.81 -9.00
C ALA A 49 3.31 4.49 -9.95
N THR A 50 3.50 4.70 -11.24
CA THR A 50 2.50 4.36 -12.27
C THR A 50 2.23 2.86 -12.28
N ARG A 51 3.27 2.03 -12.24
CA ARG A 51 3.13 0.57 -12.23
C ARG A 51 2.36 0.08 -11.00
N LEU A 52 2.63 0.65 -9.83
CA LEU A 52 1.90 0.29 -8.61
C LEU A 52 0.41 0.67 -8.70
N THR A 53 0.11 1.84 -9.25
CA THR A 53 -1.26 2.28 -9.47
C THR A 53 -1.99 1.35 -10.44
N GLU A 54 -1.36 1.00 -11.54
CA GLU A 54 -1.93 0.07 -12.53
C GLU A 54 -2.17 -1.31 -11.93
N ASN A 55 -1.22 -1.83 -11.14
CA ASN A 55 -1.37 -3.11 -10.46
C ASN A 55 -2.53 -3.09 -9.48
N THR A 56 -2.71 -1.99 -8.76
CA THR A 56 -3.85 -1.81 -7.86
C THR A 56 -5.17 -1.85 -8.62
N GLN A 57 -5.26 -1.11 -9.72
CA GLN A 57 -6.47 -1.09 -10.57
C GLN A 57 -6.81 -2.47 -11.11
N LYS A 58 -5.80 -3.21 -11.58
CA LYS A 58 -5.97 -4.58 -12.07
C LYS A 58 -6.46 -5.52 -10.96
N SER A 59 -5.95 -5.37 -9.75
CA SER A 59 -6.38 -6.19 -8.62
C SER A 59 -7.83 -5.90 -8.24
N TYR A 60 -8.21 -4.64 -8.20
CA TYR A 60 -9.61 -4.27 -7.94
C TYR A 60 -10.56 -4.88 -8.96
N ALA A 61 -10.21 -4.82 -10.24
CA ALA A 61 -11.01 -5.39 -11.31
C ALA A 61 -11.07 -6.92 -11.23
N ARG A 62 -9.90 -7.56 -11.06
CA ARG A 62 -9.78 -9.02 -11.07
C ARG A 62 -10.51 -9.68 -9.91
N TYR A 63 -10.40 -9.11 -8.71
CA TYR A 63 -10.94 -9.71 -7.49
C TYR A 63 -12.21 -9.04 -6.99
N ASN A 64 -12.70 -8.03 -7.74
CA ASN A 64 -13.90 -7.27 -7.37
C ASN A 64 -13.81 -6.72 -5.94
N LEU A 65 -12.70 -6.03 -5.64
CA LEU A 65 -12.42 -5.55 -4.30
C LEU A 65 -13.32 -4.37 -3.94
N SER A 66 -13.74 -4.29 -2.68
CA SER A 66 -14.56 -3.21 -2.14
C SER A 66 -13.84 -2.37 -1.08
N GLY A 67 -12.65 -2.76 -0.67
CA GLY A 67 -11.87 -2.06 0.34
C GLY A 67 -10.52 -2.70 0.59
N THR A 68 -9.79 -2.16 1.56
CA THR A 68 -8.46 -2.65 1.95
C THR A 68 -8.33 -2.72 3.47
N PRO A 69 -7.61 -3.72 3.98
CA PRO A 69 -7.07 -4.86 3.24
C PRO A 69 -8.17 -5.76 2.69
N SER A 70 -7.89 -6.45 1.59
CA SER A 70 -8.79 -7.47 1.03
C SER A 70 -8.03 -8.77 0.89
N PHE A 71 -8.73 -9.89 0.95
CA PHE A 71 -8.13 -11.22 0.93
C PHE A 71 -8.83 -12.11 -0.08
N ALA A 72 -8.05 -12.94 -0.76
CA ALA A 72 -8.55 -13.96 -1.66
C ALA A 72 -7.88 -15.28 -1.33
N ILE A 73 -8.63 -16.38 -1.36
CA ILE A 73 -8.12 -17.72 -1.15
C ILE A 73 -8.45 -18.54 -2.38
N ASN A 74 -7.43 -19.11 -3.01
CA ASN A 74 -7.58 -19.90 -4.24
C ASN A 74 -8.35 -19.14 -5.32
N GLY A 75 -8.10 -17.82 -5.44
CA GLY A 75 -8.72 -16.98 -6.45
C GLY A 75 -10.10 -16.45 -6.08
N VAL A 76 -10.63 -16.80 -4.92
CA VAL A 76 -11.96 -16.36 -4.47
C VAL A 76 -11.82 -15.27 -3.42
N THR A 77 -12.35 -14.09 -3.71
CA THR A 77 -12.35 -12.96 -2.79
C THR A 77 -13.30 -13.20 -1.63
N LEU A 78 -12.81 -12.96 -0.41
CA LEU A 78 -13.60 -13.11 0.81
C LEU A 78 -14.41 -11.82 1.04
N ALA A 79 -15.73 -11.91 0.88
CA ALA A 79 -16.62 -10.77 1.05
C ALA A 79 -16.59 -10.24 2.49
N GLY A 80 -16.58 -8.91 2.65
CA GLY A 80 -16.65 -8.27 3.95
C GLY A 80 -15.47 -8.54 4.89
N THR A 81 -14.35 -9.06 4.36
CA THR A 81 -13.21 -9.50 5.15
C THR A 81 -12.07 -8.48 5.02
N HIS A 82 -11.95 -7.58 5.99
CA HIS A 82 -10.97 -6.49 5.95
C HIS A 82 -10.19 -6.35 7.24
N SER A 83 -10.20 -7.38 8.10
CA SER A 83 -9.49 -7.37 9.38
C SER A 83 -9.02 -8.78 9.73
N TRP A 84 -8.07 -8.88 10.64
CA TRP A 84 -7.61 -10.18 11.14
C TRP A 84 -8.75 -10.93 11.84
N SER A 85 -9.56 -10.24 12.63
CA SER A 85 -10.66 -10.86 13.35
C SER A 85 -11.70 -11.48 12.40
N ALA A 86 -11.88 -10.91 11.22
CA ALA A 86 -12.76 -11.48 10.19
C ALA A 86 -12.08 -12.59 9.38
N LEU A 87 -10.78 -12.49 9.16
CA LEU A 87 -10.02 -13.44 8.35
C LEU A 87 -9.69 -14.73 9.09
N GLU A 88 -9.24 -14.63 10.34
CA GLU A 88 -8.75 -15.78 11.11
C GLU A 88 -9.72 -16.97 11.16
N PRO A 89 -11.03 -16.77 11.48
CA PRO A 89 -11.97 -17.89 11.50
C PRO A 89 -12.10 -18.61 10.16
N GLN A 90 -12.02 -17.86 9.07
CA GLN A 90 -12.13 -18.43 7.72
C GLN A 90 -10.93 -19.28 7.36
N LEU A 91 -9.72 -18.84 7.78
CA LEU A 91 -8.51 -19.64 7.60
C LEU A 91 -8.58 -20.92 8.43
N LYS A 92 -8.98 -20.82 9.69
CA LYS A 92 -9.11 -21.98 10.59
C LYS A 92 -10.10 -22.99 10.05
N ALA A 93 -11.23 -22.53 9.55
CA ALA A 93 -12.26 -23.42 8.98
C ALA A 93 -11.70 -24.24 7.81
N ARG A 94 -10.86 -23.63 6.97
CA ARG A 94 -10.26 -24.32 5.83
C ARG A 94 -9.14 -25.29 6.23
N LEU A 95 -8.45 -25.01 7.31
CA LEU A 95 -7.42 -25.90 7.82
C LEU A 95 -7.98 -27.16 8.48
N VAL A 96 -9.17 -27.07 9.04
CA VAL A 96 -9.83 -28.18 9.75
C VAL A 96 -10.58 -29.11 8.79
N SER A 97 -10.99 -28.62 7.64
CA SER A 97 -11.82 -29.36 6.69
C SER A 97 -11.06 -30.29 5.74
N LYS A 98 -9.99 -30.89 6.22
CA LYS A 98 -9.26 -31.92 5.45
C LYS A 98 -9.94 -33.27 5.52
#